data_09350a830bf75c6b949c558ff27efdd1
#
_entry.id   09350a830bf75c6b949c558ff27efdd1
#
_cell.length_a   1.000
_cell.length_b   1.000
_cell.length_c   1.000
_cell.angle_alpha   90.00
_cell.angle_beta   90.00
_cell.angle_gamma   90.00
#
_symmetry.space_group_name_H-M   'P 1'
#
loop_
_entity.id
_entity.type
_entity.pdbx_description
1 polymer ?
#
loop_
_entity_poly.entity_id
_entity_poly.type
_entity_poly.pdbx_seq_one_letter_code
_entity_poly.pdbx_strand_id
1 'polypeptide(L)'
;MSGDPTITDPTTWARDREIVLVRVLDATRDAVFAAWTDSDAFCQWFGPDGFSCTVREMDVRPGGRACFDMVSRDGTVYTNRFDYLEVVPAERLVLDHGSDTDDDPARFRVTIALDEQHDGTTMLTLRQLHPTVEQRDTKIGFGAVELGLQTLQKLAHHLKTA
;
A
#
# COMPACT_ATOMS: atom_id res chain seq x y z
N MET A 1 16.57 18.47 21.45
CA MET A 1 16.10 17.32 21.55
C MET A 1 16.27 16.55 20.31
N SER A 2 16.41 15.48 20.42
CA SER A 2 16.57 14.80 19.32
C SER A 2 15.39 14.79 18.55
N GLY A 3 15.38 15.27 17.66
CA GLY A 3 14.26 15.31 16.96
C GLY A 3 13.93 14.20 16.11
N ASP A 4 14.78 13.38 15.91
CA ASP A 4 14.48 12.38 14.93
C ASP A 4 13.46 11.40 15.48
N PRO A 5 12.21 11.49 15.07
CA PRO A 5 11.23 10.55 15.50
C PRO A 5 11.58 9.25 14.87
N THR A 6 12.30 8.48 15.58
CA THR A 6 12.68 7.24 15.01
C THR A 6 11.49 6.38 14.87
N ILE A 7 11.55 5.54 13.93
CA ILE A 7 10.55 4.57 13.68
C ILE A 7 10.51 3.47 14.70
N THR A 8 11.40 3.51 15.66
CA THR A 8 11.42 2.48 16.69
C THR A 8 10.43 2.73 17.80
N ASP A 9 9.90 3.96 17.91
CA ASP A 9 8.93 4.27 18.93
C ASP A 9 7.63 4.74 18.26
N PRO A 10 6.61 3.89 18.22
CA PRO A 10 5.37 4.25 17.54
C PRO A 10 4.61 5.39 18.21
N THR A 11 4.92 5.72 19.45
CA THR A 11 4.24 6.82 20.11
C THR A 11 4.82 8.16 19.73
N THR A 12 6.02 8.17 19.17
CA THR A 12 6.68 9.40 18.75
C THR A 12 6.88 9.48 17.24
N TRP A 13 6.19 8.61 16.50
CA TRP A 13 6.29 8.63 15.07
C TRP A 13 5.88 9.99 14.54
N ALA A 14 6.46 10.33 13.42
CA ALA A 14 6.21 11.59 12.78
C ALA A 14 4.84 11.58 12.12
N ARG A 15 3.81 11.82 12.91
CA ARG A 15 2.43 11.84 12.39
C ARG A 15 2.26 12.85 11.27
N ASP A 16 3.07 13.88 11.25
CA ASP A 16 3.07 14.88 10.19
C ASP A 16 3.68 14.37 8.88
N ARG A 17 4.28 13.19 8.89
CA ARG A 17 4.82 12.55 7.68
C ARG A 17 3.96 11.36 7.24
N GLU A 18 2.87 11.06 7.94
CA GLU A 18 2.06 9.90 7.64
C GLU A 18 0.76 10.25 6.94
N ILE A 19 0.31 9.33 6.10
CA ILE A 19 -1.06 9.28 5.60
C ILE A 19 -1.61 7.94 6.07
N VAL A 20 -2.76 7.95 6.74
CA VAL A 20 -3.38 6.72 7.26
C VAL A 20 -4.77 6.59 6.68
N LEU A 21 -5.04 5.47 6.03
CA LEU A 21 -6.35 5.14 5.49
C LEU A 21 -6.85 3.87 6.14
N VAL A 22 -8.14 3.82 6.46
CA VAL A 22 -8.74 2.66 7.11
C VAL A 22 -9.98 2.27 6.32
N ARG A 23 -10.16 0.96 6.12
CA ARG A 23 -11.34 0.42 5.46
C ARG A 23 -11.72 -0.90 6.08
N VAL A 24 -13.02 -1.08 6.37
CA VAL A 24 -13.54 -2.39 6.76
C VAL A 24 -13.97 -3.12 5.50
N LEU A 25 -13.46 -4.34 5.33
CA LEU A 25 -13.69 -5.16 4.15
C LEU A 25 -14.54 -6.37 4.54
N ASP A 26 -15.51 -6.71 3.69
CA ASP A 26 -16.38 -7.84 3.94
C ASP A 26 -15.71 -9.11 3.40
N ALA A 27 -14.65 -9.51 4.05
CA ALA A 27 -13.83 -10.67 3.69
C ALA A 27 -12.96 -11.05 4.87
N THR A 28 -12.47 -12.29 4.87
CA THR A 28 -11.55 -12.77 5.91
C THR A 28 -10.16 -12.18 5.70
N ARG A 29 -9.35 -12.20 6.76
CA ARG A 29 -7.95 -11.76 6.67
C ARG A 29 -7.18 -12.54 5.62
N ASP A 30 -7.45 -13.85 5.52
CA ASP A 30 -6.77 -14.68 4.52
C ASP A 30 -7.10 -14.22 3.11
N ALA A 31 -8.37 -13.93 2.85
CA ALA A 31 -8.79 -13.48 1.53
C ALA A 31 -8.20 -12.10 1.19
N VAL A 32 -8.17 -11.20 2.16
CA VAL A 32 -7.58 -9.88 1.96
C VAL A 32 -6.09 -9.99 1.70
N PHE A 33 -5.40 -10.80 2.49
CA PHE A 33 -3.96 -11.00 2.34
C PHE A 33 -3.63 -11.59 0.96
N ALA A 34 -4.42 -12.56 0.52
CA ALA A 34 -4.24 -13.16 -0.80
C ALA A 34 -4.42 -12.14 -1.92
N ALA A 35 -5.35 -11.20 -1.78
CA ALA A 35 -5.56 -10.16 -2.78
C ALA A 35 -4.33 -9.25 -2.92
N TRP A 36 -3.57 -9.07 -1.86
CA TRP A 36 -2.35 -8.25 -1.88
C TRP A 36 -1.12 -9.02 -2.37
N THR A 37 -1.12 -10.34 -2.24
CA THR A 37 0.11 -11.13 -2.41
C THR A 37 0.08 -12.09 -3.59
N ASP A 38 -1.09 -12.29 -4.21
CA ASP A 38 -1.20 -13.08 -5.43
C ASP A 38 -1.16 -12.13 -6.62
N SER A 39 -0.22 -12.35 -7.54
CA SER A 39 -0.02 -11.44 -8.66
C SER A 39 -1.26 -11.31 -9.55
N ASP A 40 -1.98 -12.42 -9.79
CA ASP A 40 -3.17 -12.36 -10.63
C ASP A 40 -4.30 -11.58 -9.97
N ALA A 41 -4.42 -11.69 -8.65
CA ALA A 41 -5.44 -10.95 -7.90
C ALA A 41 -5.05 -9.49 -7.78
N PHE A 42 -3.80 -9.21 -7.41
CA PHE A 42 -3.32 -7.85 -7.15
C PHE A 42 -3.53 -6.94 -8.36
N CYS A 43 -3.22 -7.41 -9.56
CA CYS A 43 -3.33 -6.57 -10.76
C CYS A 43 -4.77 -6.29 -11.17
N GLN A 44 -5.76 -6.92 -10.55
CA GLN A 44 -7.15 -6.67 -10.89
C GLN A 44 -7.74 -5.47 -10.18
N TRP A 45 -7.14 -5.04 -9.07
CA TRP A 45 -7.72 -3.96 -8.29
C TRP A 45 -6.76 -2.84 -7.94
N PHE A 46 -5.43 -3.09 -7.94
CA PHE A 46 -4.50 -2.09 -7.44
C PHE A 46 -4.43 -0.86 -8.35
N GLY A 47 -4.48 0.31 -7.73
CA GLY A 47 -4.44 1.60 -8.40
C GLY A 47 -5.77 2.34 -8.31
N PRO A 48 -5.74 3.67 -8.45
CA PRO A 48 -6.97 4.46 -8.39
C PRO A 48 -7.82 4.26 -9.64
N ASP A 49 -9.00 4.89 -9.64
CA ASP A 49 -9.91 4.78 -10.79
C ASP A 49 -9.21 5.22 -12.06
N GLY A 50 -9.46 4.48 -13.13
CA GLY A 50 -8.88 4.80 -14.43
C GLY A 50 -7.51 4.22 -14.69
N PHE A 51 -6.90 3.58 -13.69
CA PHE A 51 -5.61 2.92 -13.88
C PHE A 51 -5.80 1.41 -14.04
N SER A 52 -4.96 0.81 -14.87
CA SER A 52 -4.79 -0.64 -14.91
C SER A 52 -3.42 -1.00 -14.36
N CYS A 53 -3.26 -2.24 -13.92
CA CYS A 53 -2.03 -2.71 -13.31
C CYS A 53 -1.58 -3.99 -14.01
N THR A 54 -0.30 -4.07 -14.33
CA THR A 54 0.31 -5.29 -14.90
C THR A 54 1.50 -5.64 -14.03
N VAL A 55 1.52 -6.86 -13.49
CA VAL A 55 2.61 -7.33 -12.63
C VAL A 55 3.66 -8.00 -13.51
N ARG A 56 4.90 -7.52 -13.42
CA ARG A 56 6.04 -8.13 -14.12
C ARG A 56 6.73 -9.19 -13.27
N GLU A 57 6.75 -8.98 -11.97
CA GLU A 57 7.42 -9.89 -11.04
C GLU A 57 6.81 -9.68 -9.67
N MET A 58 6.61 -10.75 -8.90
CA MET A 58 6.13 -10.63 -7.53
C MET A 58 6.70 -11.75 -6.68
N ASP A 59 7.55 -11.40 -5.73
CA ASP A 59 8.19 -12.34 -4.80
C ASP A 59 7.94 -11.83 -3.39
N VAL A 60 6.86 -12.32 -2.77
CA VAL A 60 6.39 -11.79 -1.48
C VAL A 60 7.09 -12.52 -0.36
N ARG A 61 8.23 -12.00 0.03
CA ARG A 61 9.00 -12.47 1.20
C ARG A 61 9.90 -11.33 1.66
N PRO A 62 10.36 -11.34 2.92
CA PRO A 62 11.34 -10.33 3.35
C PRO A 62 12.56 -10.35 2.41
N GLY A 63 12.91 -9.19 1.90
CA GLY A 63 14.00 -9.06 0.91
C GLY A 63 13.57 -9.30 -0.53
N GLY A 64 12.34 -9.76 -0.77
CA GLY A 64 11.82 -9.91 -2.11
C GLY A 64 11.22 -8.61 -2.63
N ARG A 65 10.73 -8.62 -3.87
CA ARG A 65 10.16 -7.43 -4.48
C ARG A 65 8.99 -7.77 -5.39
N ALA A 66 8.14 -6.78 -5.63
CA ALA A 66 7.15 -6.81 -6.68
C ALA A 66 7.42 -5.64 -7.62
N CYS A 67 7.45 -5.91 -8.92
CA CYS A 67 7.62 -4.89 -9.96
C CYS A 67 6.36 -4.89 -10.80
N PHE A 68 5.74 -3.75 -10.95
CA PHE A 68 4.48 -3.66 -11.69
C PHE A 68 4.33 -2.30 -12.35
N ASP A 69 3.54 -2.29 -13.44
CA ASP A 69 3.26 -1.08 -14.18
C ASP A 69 1.84 -0.64 -13.91
N MET A 70 1.66 0.62 -13.60
CA MET A 70 0.34 1.24 -13.53
C MET A 70 0.17 2.08 -14.78
N VAL A 71 -0.92 1.86 -15.50
CA VAL A 71 -1.16 2.53 -16.77
C VAL A 71 -2.41 3.39 -16.64
N SER A 72 -2.26 4.70 -16.88
CA SER A 72 -3.38 5.62 -16.81
C SER A 72 -4.23 5.54 -18.07
N ARG A 73 -5.39 6.24 -18.05
CA ARG A 73 -6.31 6.21 -19.19
C ARG A 73 -5.69 6.72 -20.47
N ASP A 74 -4.74 7.66 -20.38
CA ASP A 74 -4.09 8.21 -21.56
C ASP A 74 -2.92 7.35 -22.04
N GLY A 75 -2.71 6.17 -21.41
CA GLY A 75 -1.66 5.26 -21.82
C GLY A 75 -0.30 5.52 -21.16
N THR A 76 -0.21 6.49 -20.26
CA THR A 76 1.05 6.75 -19.56
C THR A 76 1.36 5.58 -18.62
N VAL A 77 2.59 5.07 -18.71
CA VAL A 77 3.06 3.94 -17.91
C VAL A 77 3.90 4.45 -16.75
N TYR A 78 3.50 4.07 -15.54
CA TYR A 78 4.25 4.38 -14.34
C TYR A 78 4.82 3.08 -13.80
N THR A 79 6.15 2.93 -13.83
CA THR A 79 6.80 1.74 -13.31
C THR A 79 6.89 1.85 -11.80
N ASN A 80 6.49 0.82 -11.10
CA ASN A 80 6.42 0.80 -9.64
C ASN A 80 7.13 -0.41 -9.09
N ARG A 81 7.59 -0.28 -7.83
CA ARG A 81 8.22 -1.38 -7.13
C ARG A 81 7.85 -1.35 -5.66
N PHE A 82 7.53 -2.55 -5.12
CA PHE A 82 7.49 -2.78 -3.68
C PHE A 82 8.75 -3.55 -3.31
N ASP A 83 9.45 -3.10 -2.26
CA ASP A 83 10.50 -3.87 -1.64
C ASP A 83 9.96 -4.36 -0.30
N TYR A 84 9.80 -5.67 -0.13
CA TYR A 84 9.18 -6.23 1.07
C TYR A 84 10.17 -6.28 2.22
N LEU A 85 9.75 -5.77 3.37
CA LEU A 85 10.56 -5.76 4.59
C LEU A 85 10.06 -6.77 5.61
N GLU A 86 8.74 -6.91 5.75
CA GLU A 86 8.14 -7.84 6.69
C GLU A 86 6.90 -8.45 6.05
N VAL A 87 6.75 -9.75 6.19
CA VAL A 87 5.59 -10.47 5.67
C VAL A 87 5.09 -11.39 6.78
N VAL A 88 3.94 -11.06 7.38
CA VAL A 88 3.29 -11.89 8.37
C VAL A 88 1.95 -12.31 7.78
N PRO A 89 1.80 -13.57 7.35
CA PRO A 89 0.60 -14.01 6.63
C PRO A 89 -0.68 -13.68 7.38
N ALA A 90 -1.63 -13.11 6.65
CA ALA A 90 -2.94 -12.71 7.12
C ALA A 90 -2.95 -11.61 8.18
N GLU A 91 -1.78 -11.06 8.54
CA GLU A 91 -1.72 -10.04 9.59
C GLU A 91 -1.11 -8.74 9.11
N ARG A 92 0.04 -8.79 8.41
CA ARG A 92 0.77 -7.55 8.14
C ARG A 92 1.74 -7.67 6.98
N LEU A 93 1.79 -6.63 6.18
CA LEU A 93 2.85 -6.42 5.19
C LEU A 93 3.51 -5.10 5.51
N VAL A 94 4.84 -5.08 5.50
CA VAL A 94 5.61 -3.83 5.55
C VAL A 94 6.50 -3.80 4.32
N LEU A 95 6.41 -2.73 3.57
CA LEU A 95 7.15 -2.62 2.30
C LEU A 95 7.55 -1.17 2.04
N ASP A 96 8.51 -0.99 1.17
CA ASP A 96 8.83 0.32 0.64
C ASP A 96 8.30 0.41 -0.79
N HIS A 97 7.58 1.48 -1.09
CA HIS A 97 6.93 1.70 -2.39
C HIS A 97 7.56 2.90 -3.07
N GLY A 98 7.91 2.73 -4.31
CA GLY A 98 8.46 3.79 -5.14
C GLY A 98 8.48 3.38 -6.60
N SER A 99 9.19 4.17 -7.42
CA SER A 99 9.40 3.80 -8.80
C SER A 99 10.38 2.62 -8.87
N ASP A 100 10.43 1.97 -10.02
CA ASP A 100 11.26 0.76 -10.18
C ASP A 100 12.70 1.16 -10.47
N THR A 101 13.31 1.86 -9.52
CA THR A 101 14.71 2.24 -9.52
C THR A 101 15.26 2.12 -8.11
N ASP A 102 16.57 1.97 -7.96
CA ASP A 102 17.15 1.77 -6.64
C ASP A 102 17.29 3.07 -5.84
N ASP A 103 17.29 4.22 -6.51
CA ASP A 103 17.62 5.49 -5.87
C ASP A 103 16.48 6.50 -5.89
N ASP A 104 15.24 6.06 -5.84
CA ASP A 104 14.09 6.96 -5.80
C ASP A 104 14.03 7.69 -4.45
N PRO A 105 14.26 9.01 -4.41
CA PRO A 105 14.23 9.74 -3.14
C PRO A 105 12.81 9.94 -2.59
N ALA A 106 11.80 9.65 -3.37
CA ALA A 106 10.41 9.75 -2.94
C ALA A 106 9.84 8.42 -2.43
N ARG A 107 10.67 7.37 -2.37
CA ARG A 107 10.22 6.07 -1.86
C ARG A 107 9.73 6.21 -0.44
N PHE A 108 8.60 5.58 -0.14
CA PHE A 108 7.97 5.73 1.16
C PHE A 108 7.58 4.36 1.72
N ARG A 109 7.48 4.29 3.05
CA ARG A 109 7.17 3.04 3.74
C ARG A 109 5.68 2.87 3.88
N VAL A 110 5.19 1.68 3.54
CA VAL A 110 3.78 1.32 3.66
C VAL A 110 3.65 0.16 4.62
N THR A 111 2.76 0.31 5.60
CA THR A 111 2.36 -0.79 6.48
C THR A 111 0.91 -1.08 6.22
N ILE A 112 0.61 -2.34 5.90
CA ILE A 112 -0.75 -2.82 5.73
C ILE A 112 -1.02 -3.78 6.88
N ALA A 113 -1.92 -3.40 7.78
CA ALA A 113 -2.29 -4.22 8.92
C ALA A 113 -3.72 -4.69 8.76
N LEU A 114 -3.95 -5.98 9.05
CA LEU A 114 -5.26 -6.61 8.90
C LEU A 114 -5.72 -7.09 10.26
N ASP A 115 -6.84 -6.53 10.74
CA ASP A 115 -7.40 -6.89 12.03
C ASP A 115 -8.74 -7.58 11.82
N GLU A 116 -8.85 -8.82 12.30
CA GLU A 116 -10.09 -9.56 12.17
C GLU A 116 -11.12 -9.01 13.13
N GLN A 117 -12.33 -8.79 12.62
CA GLN A 117 -13.46 -8.36 13.43
C GLN A 117 -14.30 -9.58 13.82
N HIS A 118 -15.03 -9.45 14.91
CA HIS A 118 -15.82 -10.57 15.42
C HIS A 118 -16.97 -11.00 14.50
N ASP A 119 -17.34 -10.18 13.52
CA ASP A 119 -18.38 -10.51 12.56
C ASP A 119 -17.85 -11.12 11.27
N GLY A 120 -16.56 -11.46 11.22
CA GLY A 120 -15.95 -12.06 10.03
C GLY A 120 -15.44 -11.06 9.02
N THR A 121 -15.59 -9.76 9.27
CA THR A 121 -14.99 -8.74 8.42
C THR A 121 -13.55 -8.48 8.83
N THR A 122 -12.83 -7.76 8.01
CA THR A 122 -11.43 -7.39 8.28
C THR A 122 -11.30 -5.87 8.23
N MET A 123 -10.70 -5.29 9.25
CA MET A 123 -10.32 -3.89 9.20
C MET A 123 -8.90 -3.79 8.64
N LEU A 124 -8.78 -3.13 7.50
CA LEU A 124 -7.48 -2.87 6.87
C LEU A 124 -7.05 -1.47 7.24
N THR A 125 -5.85 -1.34 7.79
CA THR A 125 -5.21 -0.05 8.04
C THR A 125 -4.01 0.06 7.13
N LEU A 126 -4.00 1.09 6.29
CA LEU A 126 -2.89 1.35 5.39
C LEU A 126 -2.20 2.61 5.87
N ARG A 127 -0.94 2.50 6.24
CA ARG A 127 -0.15 3.63 6.72
C ARG A 127 0.97 3.88 5.74
N GLN A 128 1.10 5.14 5.31
CA GLN A 128 2.20 5.55 4.43
C GLN A 128 3.06 6.55 5.21
N LEU A 129 4.32 6.20 5.40
CA LEU A 129 5.28 7.08 6.07
C LEU A 129 6.20 7.66 5.00
N HIS A 130 6.08 8.95 4.76
CA HIS A 130 6.86 9.64 3.74
C HIS A 130 8.19 10.14 4.30
N PRO A 131 9.21 10.33 3.45
CA PRO A 131 10.54 10.74 3.94
C PRO A 131 10.55 12.11 4.61
N THR A 132 9.72 13.04 4.17
CA THR A 132 9.64 14.38 4.74
C THR A 132 8.20 14.85 4.82
N VAL A 133 7.98 15.86 5.67
CA VAL A 133 6.67 16.53 5.76
C VAL A 133 6.28 17.12 4.41
N GLU A 134 7.24 17.74 3.73
CA GLU A 134 6.98 18.35 2.42
C GLU A 134 6.53 17.33 1.39
N GLN A 135 7.14 16.17 1.38
CA GLN A 135 6.75 15.11 0.44
C GLN A 135 5.35 14.59 0.77
N ARG A 136 5.04 14.41 2.05
CA ARG A 136 3.70 14.01 2.47
C ARG A 136 2.67 15.06 2.03
N ASP A 137 2.97 16.33 2.29
CA ASP A 137 2.05 17.41 1.95
C ASP A 137 1.85 17.52 0.43
N THR A 138 2.92 17.33 -0.35
CA THR A 138 2.84 17.32 -1.80
C THR A 138 1.92 16.20 -2.29
N LYS A 139 2.04 15.00 -1.72
CA LYS A 139 1.19 13.88 -2.09
C LYS A 139 -0.28 14.15 -1.77
N ILE A 140 -0.55 14.72 -0.58
CA ILE A 140 -1.93 15.09 -0.21
C ILE A 140 -2.47 16.14 -1.19
N GLY A 141 -1.64 17.12 -1.57
CA GLY A 141 -2.04 18.14 -2.53
C GLY A 141 -2.39 17.60 -3.91
N PHE A 142 -1.77 16.47 -4.31
CA PHE A 142 -2.11 15.81 -5.56
C PHE A 142 -3.24 14.78 -5.41
N GLY A 143 -3.90 14.73 -4.26
CA GLY A 143 -5.06 13.87 -4.08
C GLY A 143 -4.74 12.47 -3.58
N ALA A 144 -3.61 12.28 -2.90
CA ALA A 144 -3.21 10.94 -2.44
C ALA A 144 -4.26 10.27 -1.56
N VAL A 145 -4.98 11.03 -0.72
CA VAL A 145 -6.01 10.48 0.14
C VAL A 145 -7.17 9.94 -0.69
N GLU A 146 -7.68 10.77 -1.61
CA GLU A 146 -8.81 10.39 -2.45
C GLU A 146 -8.45 9.23 -3.37
N LEU A 147 -7.26 9.25 -3.95
CA LEU A 147 -6.80 8.18 -4.85
C LEU A 147 -6.59 6.88 -4.07
N GLY A 148 -6.08 6.98 -2.84
CA GLY A 148 -5.92 5.80 -1.99
C GLY A 148 -7.27 5.20 -1.58
N LEU A 149 -8.25 6.04 -1.29
CA LEU A 149 -9.60 5.57 -0.98
C LEU A 149 -10.24 4.88 -2.19
N GLN A 150 -10.00 5.39 -3.40
CA GLN A 150 -10.47 4.73 -4.62
C GLN A 150 -9.84 3.35 -4.77
N THR A 151 -8.55 3.23 -4.51
CA THR A 151 -7.85 1.95 -4.57
C THR A 151 -8.46 0.95 -3.58
N LEU A 152 -8.72 1.38 -2.35
CA LEU A 152 -9.34 0.50 -1.35
C LEU A 152 -10.78 0.16 -1.71
N GLN A 153 -11.51 1.05 -2.38
CA GLN A 153 -12.84 0.76 -2.89
C GLN A 153 -12.78 -0.34 -3.96
N LYS A 154 -11.80 -0.28 -4.85
CA LYS A 154 -11.61 -1.30 -5.86
C LYS A 154 -11.25 -2.64 -5.24
N LEU A 155 -10.43 -2.63 -4.17
CA LEU A 155 -10.15 -3.85 -3.41
C LEU A 155 -11.43 -4.43 -2.82
N ALA A 156 -12.25 -3.59 -2.20
CA ALA A 156 -13.52 -4.02 -1.63
C ALA A 156 -14.42 -4.68 -2.68
N HIS A 157 -14.48 -4.07 -3.87
CA HIS A 157 -15.28 -4.61 -4.98
C HIS A 157 -14.69 -5.95 -5.46
N HIS A 158 -13.39 -6.04 -5.61
CA HIS A 158 -12.72 -7.27 -6.02
C HIS A 158 -13.03 -8.42 -5.06
N LEU A 159 -13.01 -8.15 -3.75
CA LEU A 159 -13.25 -9.18 -2.75
C LEU A 159 -14.68 -9.71 -2.80
N LYS A 160 -15.63 -8.89 -3.24
CA LYS A 160 -17.02 -9.33 -3.38
C LYS A 160 -17.26 -10.22 -4.59
N THR A 161 -16.42 -10.05 -5.63
CA THR A 161 -16.60 -10.77 -6.89
C THR A 161 -15.65 -11.95 -7.02
N ALA A 162 -14.74 -12.10 -6.08
CA ALA A 162 -13.75 -13.18 -6.12
C ALA A 162 -14.32 -14.50 -5.63
#